data_962544884a11245bc26bcfbb2fafacea
#
_entry.id   962544884a11245bc26bcfbb2fafacea
#
_cell.length_a   1.000
_cell.length_b   1.000
_cell.length_c   1.000
_cell.angle_alpha   90.00
_cell.angle_beta   90.00
_cell.angle_gamma   90.00
#
_symmetry.space_group_name_H-M   'P 1'
#
loop_
_entity.id
_entity.type
_entity.pdbx_description
1 polymer ?
#
loop_
_entity_poly.entity_id
_entity_poly.type
_entity_poly.pdbx_seq_one_letter_code
_entity_poly.pdbx_strand_id
1 'polypeptide(L)'
;KIMQKGDPYAHFWEKKPLTASISWNFEYDWKDKTWMGSRGKHNSLQSPYVVYEVHLASWMRPDPFDEESYFSYWQIAQRLVPYVKQMGFTHVELMPVMEYPFDGSWGYQGTGYFAPTSRFGNPEEFMAMIDFFHQEGIGVILDWVPSHFPYDSHGLFMFDGTHTYEYADMRKGFHPDWNSYIFNYARGEVRSFLISNAHFWFNYYHIDGIRVDAVSSMLKLNY
;
A
#
# COMPACT_ATOMS: atom_id res chain seq x y z
N LYS A 1 4.87 -29.16 -9.88
CA LYS A 1 5.45 -28.03 -10.63
C LYS A 1 6.19 -27.15 -9.63
N ILE A 2 7.45 -26.84 -9.87
CA ILE A 2 8.19 -25.87 -9.06
C ILE A 2 7.61 -24.50 -9.38
N MET A 3 7.23 -23.74 -8.34
CA MET A 3 6.76 -22.35 -8.44
C MET A 3 7.80 -21.43 -7.80
N GLN A 4 8.07 -20.32 -8.45
CA GLN A 4 8.91 -19.28 -7.88
C GLN A 4 8.04 -18.42 -6.99
N LYS A 5 8.55 -18.04 -5.82
CA LYS A 5 7.89 -17.16 -4.84
C LYS A 5 8.79 -15.97 -4.54
N GLY A 6 8.19 -14.79 -4.46
CA GLY A 6 8.86 -13.65 -3.88
C GLY A 6 8.89 -13.71 -2.36
N ASP A 7 9.80 -12.99 -1.73
CA ASP A 7 9.83 -12.85 -0.27
C ASP A 7 8.63 -12.01 0.19
N PRO A 8 7.74 -12.53 1.06
CA PRO A 8 6.57 -11.79 1.57
C PRO A 8 6.92 -10.52 2.36
N TYR A 9 8.14 -10.43 2.86
CA TYR A 9 8.67 -9.30 3.63
C TYR A 9 9.62 -8.40 2.81
N ALA A 10 9.74 -8.64 1.49
CA ALA A 10 10.59 -7.81 0.64
C ALA A 10 10.12 -6.34 0.65
N HIS A 11 11.09 -5.44 0.70
CA HIS A 11 10.87 -4.00 0.71
C HIS A 11 10.87 -3.38 -0.69
N PHE A 12 11.25 -4.14 -1.70
CA PHE A 12 11.23 -3.71 -3.09
C PHE A 12 11.00 -4.91 -4.03
N TRP A 13 10.41 -4.64 -5.19
CA TRP A 13 10.13 -5.65 -6.22
C TRP A 13 10.56 -5.14 -7.59
N GLU A 14 10.86 -6.07 -8.49
CA GLU A 14 11.05 -5.72 -9.90
C GLU A 14 9.79 -5.07 -10.47
N LYS A 15 10.01 -4.17 -11.42
CA LYS A 15 8.92 -3.56 -12.16
C LYS A 15 8.24 -4.59 -13.04
N LYS A 16 6.89 -4.57 -13.07
CA LYS A 16 6.12 -5.45 -13.94
C LYS A 16 6.62 -5.37 -15.41
N PRO A 17 6.59 -6.46 -16.19
CA PRO A 17 5.98 -7.76 -15.88
C PRO A 17 6.85 -8.72 -15.07
N LEU A 18 8.01 -8.29 -14.62
CA LEU A 18 8.89 -9.07 -13.75
C LEU A 18 8.27 -9.17 -12.34
N THR A 19 8.66 -10.20 -11.58
CA THR A 19 7.98 -10.58 -10.34
C THR A 19 8.90 -10.97 -9.20
N ALA A 20 10.21 -10.75 -9.34
CA ALA A 20 11.15 -11.08 -8.27
C ALA A 20 11.16 -10.00 -7.19
N SER A 21 11.25 -10.45 -5.94
CA SER A 21 11.56 -9.57 -4.81
C SER A 21 13.05 -9.18 -4.83
N ILE A 22 13.34 -7.96 -4.43
CA ILE A 22 14.70 -7.39 -4.41
C ILE A 22 15.06 -7.14 -2.94
N SER A 23 16.26 -7.60 -2.53
CA SER A 23 16.83 -7.24 -1.24
C SER A 23 17.13 -5.74 -1.24
N TRP A 24 16.57 -5.02 -0.28
CA TRP A 24 16.65 -3.57 -0.20
C TRP A 24 17.06 -3.12 1.19
N ASN A 25 17.99 -2.17 1.26
CA ASN A 25 18.39 -1.52 2.49
C ASN A 25 17.98 -0.05 2.43
N PHE A 26 17.22 0.41 3.43
CA PHE A 26 16.75 1.79 3.45
C PHE A 26 17.85 2.76 3.85
N GLU A 27 18.07 3.79 3.04
CA GLU A 27 18.99 4.90 3.29
C GLU A 27 18.27 6.22 3.02
N TYR A 28 17.46 6.67 3.99
CA TYR A 28 16.72 7.93 3.86
C TYR A 28 16.86 8.81 5.12
N ASP A 29 17.20 10.09 4.92
CA ASP A 29 17.32 11.09 5.99
C ASP A 29 16.08 11.99 6.00
N TRP A 30 15.12 11.67 6.87
CA TRP A 30 13.85 12.36 7.03
C TRP A 30 14.00 13.82 7.44
N LYS A 31 13.26 14.72 6.81
CA LYS A 31 13.20 16.15 7.10
C LYS A 31 11.91 16.55 7.83
N ASP A 32 11.04 15.62 8.13
CA ASP A 32 9.70 15.81 8.69
C ASP A 32 9.62 15.90 10.23
N LYS A 33 10.74 16.13 10.93
CA LYS A 33 10.79 16.18 12.40
C LYS A 33 9.74 17.10 13.03
N THR A 34 9.47 18.24 12.40
CA THR A 34 8.46 19.20 12.88
C THR A 34 7.05 18.61 12.81
N TRP A 35 6.73 17.97 11.69
CA TRP A 35 5.46 17.27 11.52
C TRP A 35 5.32 16.14 12.53
N MET A 36 6.30 15.24 12.61
CA MET A 36 6.28 14.09 13.53
C MET A 36 6.11 14.50 14.98
N GLY A 37 6.72 15.63 15.39
CA GLY A 37 6.56 16.19 16.74
C GLY A 37 5.18 16.80 17.03
N SER A 38 4.44 17.17 16.00
CA SER A 38 3.14 17.87 16.11
C SER A 38 1.95 17.09 15.53
N ARG A 39 2.18 15.98 14.83
CA ARG A 39 1.14 15.24 14.08
C ARG A 39 -0.06 14.82 14.94
N GLY A 40 0.14 14.54 16.22
CA GLY A 40 -0.94 14.23 17.15
C GLY A 40 -1.94 15.37 17.35
N LYS A 41 -1.56 16.63 17.09
CA LYS A 41 -2.47 17.77 17.08
C LYS A 41 -3.23 17.85 15.76
N HIS A 42 -2.55 17.62 14.64
CA HIS A 42 -3.15 17.63 13.30
C HIS A 42 -4.14 16.47 13.10
N ASN A 43 -3.81 15.29 13.64
CA ASN A 43 -4.64 14.09 13.58
C ASN A 43 -5.65 13.98 14.75
N SER A 44 -5.84 15.04 15.52
CA SER A 44 -6.81 15.07 16.61
C SER A 44 -8.24 15.00 16.07
N LEU A 45 -9.11 14.25 16.75
CA LEU A 45 -10.56 14.21 16.45
C LEU A 45 -11.26 15.58 16.55
N GLN A 46 -10.61 16.59 17.13
CA GLN A 46 -11.12 17.96 17.25
C GLN A 46 -10.52 18.92 16.22
N SER A 47 -9.57 18.44 15.40
CA SER A 47 -8.99 19.26 14.34
C SER A 47 -9.83 19.19 13.06
N PRO A 48 -9.83 20.24 12.22
CA PRO A 48 -10.41 20.15 10.89
C PRO A 48 -9.77 19.01 10.10
N TYR A 49 -10.59 18.21 9.45
CA TYR A 49 -10.12 17.03 8.72
C TYR A 49 -10.80 16.97 7.36
N VAL A 50 -10.03 17.23 6.30
CA VAL A 50 -10.50 17.18 4.91
C VAL A 50 -9.49 16.35 4.11
N VAL A 51 -9.97 15.23 3.56
CA VAL A 51 -9.13 14.24 2.88
C VAL A 51 -9.32 14.32 1.37
N TYR A 52 -8.22 14.28 0.63
CA TYR A 52 -8.20 14.08 -0.81
C TYR A 52 -7.75 12.65 -1.14
N GLU A 53 -8.68 11.80 -1.57
CA GLU A 53 -8.38 10.44 -2.04
C GLU A 53 -7.82 10.50 -3.46
N VAL A 54 -6.74 9.76 -3.72
CA VAL A 54 -6.06 9.78 -5.01
C VAL A 54 -5.46 8.44 -5.39
N HIS A 55 -5.68 8.03 -6.65
CA HIS A 55 -4.98 6.92 -7.28
C HIS A 55 -3.80 7.46 -8.09
N LEU A 56 -2.57 7.14 -7.66
CA LEU A 56 -1.36 7.75 -8.21
C LEU A 56 -1.17 7.49 -9.72
N ALA A 57 -1.56 6.31 -10.21
CA ALA A 57 -1.38 5.94 -11.62
C ALA A 57 -2.32 6.67 -12.58
N SER A 58 -3.49 7.12 -12.11
CA SER A 58 -4.53 7.73 -12.97
C SER A 58 -4.76 9.22 -12.72
N TRP A 59 -4.24 9.76 -11.62
CA TRP A 59 -4.42 11.19 -11.30
C TRP A 59 -3.82 12.12 -12.34
N MET A 60 -2.57 11.83 -12.74
CA MET A 60 -1.89 12.47 -13.88
C MET A 60 -0.94 11.48 -14.53
N ARG A 61 -0.73 11.63 -15.84
CA ARG A 61 0.24 10.85 -16.62
C ARG A 61 1.13 11.77 -17.46
N PRO A 62 2.40 11.39 -17.68
CA PRO A 62 3.27 12.12 -18.62
C PRO A 62 2.70 12.12 -20.03
N ASP A 63 2.22 10.98 -20.51
CA ASP A 63 1.48 10.82 -21.75
C ASP A 63 0.07 10.30 -21.43
N PRO A 64 -1.00 11.08 -21.71
CA PRO A 64 -2.37 10.66 -21.42
C PRO A 64 -2.87 9.53 -22.34
N PHE A 65 -2.17 9.24 -23.42
CA PHE A 65 -2.51 8.16 -24.36
C PHE A 65 -1.74 6.87 -24.11
N ASP A 66 -0.73 6.88 -23.24
CA ASP A 66 0.04 5.72 -22.82
C ASP A 66 -0.34 5.32 -21.39
N GLU A 67 -1.03 4.18 -21.25
CA GLU A 67 -1.49 3.67 -19.96
C GLU A 67 -0.33 3.20 -19.05
N GLU A 68 0.84 2.96 -19.60
CA GLU A 68 2.05 2.57 -18.86
C GLU A 68 3.01 3.74 -18.61
N SER A 69 2.64 4.94 -19.03
CA SER A 69 3.36 6.16 -18.76
C SER A 69 3.04 6.68 -17.35
N TYR A 70 3.99 6.56 -16.43
CA TYR A 70 3.84 7.02 -15.04
C TYR A 70 4.86 8.10 -14.70
N PHE A 71 4.43 9.08 -13.92
CA PHE A 71 5.35 9.95 -13.20
C PHE A 71 6.02 9.18 -12.06
N SER A 72 7.26 9.54 -11.72
CA SER A 72 7.91 9.01 -10.51
C SER A 72 7.20 9.54 -9.24
N TYR A 73 7.42 8.90 -8.09
CA TYR A 73 6.93 9.38 -6.79
C TYR A 73 7.27 10.84 -6.55
N TRP A 74 8.50 11.23 -6.85
CA TRP A 74 8.93 12.61 -6.71
C TRP A 74 8.22 13.56 -7.68
N GLN A 75 8.07 13.19 -8.94
CA GLN A 75 7.34 13.98 -9.93
C GLN A 75 5.85 14.14 -9.58
N ILE A 76 5.24 13.10 -9.00
CA ILE A 76 3.87 13.17 -8.48
C ILE A 76 3.83 14.14 -7.30
N ALA A 77 4.73 14.02 -6.33
CA ALA A 77 4.78 14.89 -5.16
C ALA A 77 4.85 16.37 -5.54
N GLN A 78 5.74 16.71 -6.48
CA GLN A 78 5.90 18.11 -6.95
C GLN A 78 4.62 18.72 -7.55
N ARG A 79 3.69 17.90 -8.00
CA ARG A 79 2.40 18.33 -8.60
C ARG A 79 1.25 18.22 -7.60
N LEU A 80 1.18 17.12 -6.90
CA LEU A 80 0.07 16.79 -6.01
C LEU A 80 0.09 17.64 -4.74
N VAL A 81 1.25 17.83 -4.11
CA VAL A 81 1.37 18.58 -2.85
C VAL A 81 0.88 20.03 -3.01
N PRO A 82 1.34 20.82 -4.00
CA PRO A 82 0.81 22.18 -4.22
C PRO A 82 -0.70 22.18 -4.50
N TYR A 83 -1.19 21.22 -5.26
CA TYR A 83 -2.61 21.11 -5.59
C TYR A 83 -3.47 20.87 -4.34
N VAL A 84 -3.13 19.86 -3.53
CA VAL A 84 -3.86 19.53 -2.28
C VAL A 84 -3.85 20.71 -1.33
N LYS A 85 -2.70 21.38 -1.19
CA LYS A 85 -2.53 22.57 -0.34
C LYS A 85 -3.39 23.74 -0.83
N GLN A 86 -3.36 24.04 -2.13
CA GLN A 86 -4.17 25.11 -2.73
C GLN A 86 -5.66 24.86 -2.55
N MET A 87 -6.09 23.62 -2.65
CA MET A 87 -7.50 23.23 -2.48
C MET A 87 -7.96 23.16 -1.01
N GLY A 88 -7.04 23.33 -0.05
CA GLY A 88 -7.34 23.39 1.37
C GLY A 88 -7.55 22.03 2.04
N PHE A 89 -7.06 20.94 1.44
CA PHE A 89 -7.07 19.62 2.07
C PHE A 89 -6.02 19.55 3.18
N THR A 90 -6.34 18.84 4.25
CA THR A 90 -5.44 18.61 5.39
C THR A 90 -4.66 17.31 5.26
N HIS A 91 -5.23 16.34 4.57
CA HIS A 91 -4.65 15.01 4.36
C HIS A 91 -4.85 14.56 2.92
N VAL A 92 -3.94 13.70 2.47
CA VAL A 92 -4.11 12.90 1.26
C VAL A 92 -4.31 11.44 1.66
N GLU A 93 -5.26 10.76 1.02
CA GLU A 93 -5.43 9.31 1.10
C GLU A 93 -4.95 8.70 -0.20
N LEU A 94 -3.86 7.93 -0.10
CA LEU A 94 -3.33 7.22 -1.25
C LEU A 94 -4.05 5.88 -1.38
N MET A 95 -4.78 5.68 -2.46
CA MET A 95 -5.27 4.35 -2.84
C MET A 95 -4.11 3.35 -2.85
N PRO A 96 -4.35 2.03 -2.76
CA PRO A 96 -3.30 1.09 -2.38
C PRO A 96 -1.99 1.26 -3.15
N VAL A 97 -0.91 1.46 -2.42
CA VAL A 97 0.46 1.65 -2.97
C VAL A 97 1.37 0.46 -2.72
N MET A 98 0.92 -0.56 -2.00
CA MET A 98 1.64 -1.83 -1.87
C MET A 98 1.81 -2.46 -3.25
N GLU A 99 2.91 -3.18 -3.48
CA GLU A 99 3.19 -3.76 -4.81
C GLU A 99 2.08 -4.72 -5.24
N TYR A 100 1.66 -4.59 -6.50
CA TYR A 100 0.58 -5.36 -7.11
C TYR A 100 0.84 -5.63 -8.60
N PRO A 101 0.45 -6.81 -9.15
CA PRO A 101 0.77 -7.17 -10.54
C PRO A 101 -0.20 -6.60 -11.57
N PHE A 102 -1.48 -6.41 -11.22
CA PHE A 102 -2.56 -6.10 -12.15
C PHE A 102 -3.07 -4.66 -11.98
N ASP A 103 -2.83 -3.80 -12.97
CA ASP A 103 -3.21 -2.39 -12.93
C ASP A 103 -4.71 -2.16 -12.77
N GLY A 104 -5.54 -3.01 -13.39
CA GLY A 104 -6.99 -2.93 -13.27
C GLY A 104 -7.53 -3.15 -11.86
N SER A 105 -6.70 -3.64 -10.93
CA SER A 105 -7.07 -3.76 -9.52
C SER A 105 -6.93 -2.46 -8.74
N TRP A 106 -6.31 -1.42 -9.30
CA TRP A 106 -5.97 -0.15 -8.63
C TRP A 106 -5.13 -0.33 -7.35
N GLY A 107 -4.43 -1.47 -7.24
CA GLY A 107 -3.64 -1.84 -6.08
C GLY A 107 -4.38 -2.68 -5.03
N TYR A 108 -5.68 -2.94 -5.17
CA TYR A 108 -6.45 -3.75 -4.22
C TYR A 108 -6.11 -5.26 -4.28
N GLN A 109 -5.32 -5.71 -5.24
CA GLN A 109 -4.81 -7.09 -5.32
C GLN A 109 -3.28 -7.10 -5.10
N GLY A 110 -2.86 -6.78 -3.89
CA GLY A 110 -1.45 -6.68 -3.51
C GLY A 110 -0.75 -8.03 -3.41
N THR A 111 0.51 -8.06 -3.87
CA THR A 111 1.42 -9.22 -3.74
C THR A 111 2.65 -8.92 -2.88
N GLY A 112 3.05 -7.66 -2.75
CA GLY A 112 4.20 -7.22 -1.97
C GLY A 112 3.79 -6.26 -0.85
N TYR A 113 3.37 -6.79 0.30
CA TYR A 113 2.78 -6.02 1.40
C TYR A 113 3.75 -5.02 2.06
N PHE A 114 5.05 -5.31 2.05
CA PHE A 114 6.08 -4.49 2.68
C PHE A 114 6.87 -3.63 1.68
N ALA A 115 6.36 -3.46 0.46
CA ALA A 115 7.02 -2.68 -0.58
C ALA A 115 6.06 -1.68 -1.22
N PRO A 116 6.45 -0.42 -1.40
CA PRO A 116 5.75 0.49 -2.29
C PRO A 116 5.90 0.00 -3.73
N THR A 117 4.87 0.18 -4.55
CA THR A 117 4.90 -0.31 -5.93
C THR A 117 6.05 0.31 -6.72
N SER A 118 6.79 -0.54 -7.40
CA SER A 118 7.93 -0.17 -8.24
C SER A 118 7.56 0.63 -9.50
N ARG A 119 6.27 0.77 -9.80
CA ARG A 119 5.76 1.55 -10.94
C ARG A 119 6.25 2.98 -10.96
N PHE A 120 6.35 3.58 -9.80
CA PHE A 120 6.63 5.02 -9.63
C PHE A 120 8.05 5.29 -9.13
N GLY A 121 8.86 4.26 -8.90
CA GLY A 121 10.23 4.41 -8.41
C GLY A 121 10.60 3.45 -7.28
N ASN A 122 11.59 3.82 -6.51
CA ASN A 122 12.12 3.02 -5.40
C ASN A 122 11.54 3.46 -4.04
N PRO A 123 11.82 2.71 -2.95
CA PRO A 123 11.34 3.02 -1.62
C PRO A 123 11.69 4.42 -1.09
N GLU A 124 12.92 4.91 -1.33
CA GLU A 124 13.35 6.24 -0.89
C GLU A 124 12.64 7.37 -1.63
N GLU A 125 12.28 7.17 -2.90
CA GLU A 125 11.47 8.14 -3.64
C GLU A 125 10.05 8.24 -3.05
N PHE A 126 9.50 7.12 -2.57
CA PHE A 126 8.22 7.15 -1.86
C PHE A 126 8.34 7.82 -0.48
N MET A 127 9.45 7.58 0.25
CA MET A 127 9.75 8.32 1.49
C MET A 127 9.86 9.83 1.22
N ALA A 128 10.56 10.22 0.16
CA ALA A 128 10.70 11.63 -0.22
C ALA A 128 9.36 12.29 -0.56
N MET A 129 8.44 11.56 -1.18
CA MET A 129 7.08 12.03 -1.45
C MET A 129 6.33 12.30 -0.14
N ILE A 130 6.36 11.37 0.82
CA ILE A 130 5.68 11.54 2.13
C ILE A 130 6.33 12.69 2.92
N ASP A 131 7.65 12.74 2.96
CA ASP A 131 8.41 13.79 3.64
C ASP A 131 8.02 15.18 3.10
N PHE A 132 7.84 15.30 1.79
CA PHE A 132 7.41 16.56 1.18
C PHE A 132 5.96 16.94 1.58
N PHE A 133 5.03 16.00 1.65
CA PHE A 133 3.70 16.26 2.21
C PHE A 133 3.78 16.80 3.63
N HIS A 134 4.57 16.17 4.48
CA HIS A 134 4.76 16.56 5.88
C HIS A 134 5.38 17.95 6.03
N GLN A 135 6.40 18.28 5.21
CA GLN A 135 7.02 19.61 5.20
C GLN A 135 6.02 20.70 4.81
N GLU A 136 5.03 20.38 4.01
CA GLU A 136 3.97 21.29 3.58
C GLU A 136 2.73 21.27 4.50
N GLY A 137 2.80 20.51 5.61
CA GLY A 137 1.76 20.45 6.63
C GLY A 137 0.55 19.60 6.24
N ILE A 138 0.73 18.59 5.38
CA ILE A 138 -0.30 17.69 4.89
C ILE A 138 -0.01 16.28 5.40
N GLY A 139 -0.99 15.64 6.05
CA GLY A 139 -0.88 14.25 6.49
C GLY A 139 -1.11 13.25 5.36
N VAL A 140 -0.57 12.04 5.53
CA VAL A 140 -0.67 10.96 4.54
C VAL A 140 -1.37 9.74 5.16
N ILE A 141 -2.45 9.31 4.52
CA ILE A 141 -3.20 8.10 4.85
C ILE A 141 -2.94 7.08 3.75
N LEU A 142 -2.73 5.82 4.12
CA LEU A 142 -2.67 4.72 3.16
C LEU A 142 -3.96 3.90 3.18
N ASP A 143 -4.45 3.59 2.01
CA ASP A 143 -5.45 2.55 1.83
C ASP A 143 -4.77 1.18 1.98
N TRP A 144 -5.17 0.43 3.01
CA TRP A 144 -4.57 -0.83 3.43
C TRP A 144 -5.55 -1.97 3.24
N VAL A 145 -5.10 -3.04 2.56
CA VAL A 145 -5.93 -4.18 2.15
C VAL A 145 -5.58 -5.45 2.95
N PRO A 146 -5.99 -5.57 4.23
CA PRO A 146 -5.70 -6.75 5.04
C PRO A 146 -6.70 -7.87 4.86
N SER A 147 -7.70 -7.71 3.99
CA SER A 147 -8.81 -8.66 3.86
C SER A 147 -8.49 -9.81 2.91
N HIS A 148 -7.80 -9.53 1.82
CA HIS A 148 -7.63 -10.49 0.73
C HIS A 148 -6.33 -10.25 -0.05
N PHE A 149 -5.98 -11.23 -0.89
CA PHE A 149 -4.85 -11.17 -1.82
C PHE A 149 -5.12 -12.01 -3.07
N PRO A 150 -4.46 -11.73 -4.22
CA PRO A 150 -4.69 -12.44 -5.46
C PRO A 150 -4.04 -13.83 -5.47
N TYR A 151 -4.42 -14.64 -6.46
CA TYR A 151 -3.89 -16.00 -6.65
C TYR A 151 -2.58 -16.06 -7.45
N ASP A 152 -1.94 -14.91 -7.68
CA ASP A 152 -0.69 -14.83 -8.42
C ASP A 152 0.37 -15.76 -7.86
N SER A 153 0.98 -16.55 -8.74
CA SER A 153 1.86 -17.66 -8.33
C SER A 153 3.12 -17.22 -7.60
N HIS A 154 3.56 -15.99 -7.80
CA HIS A 154 4.72 -15.40 -7.12
C HIS A 154 4.38 -14.77 -5.76
N GLY A 155 3.08 -14.55 -5.47
CA GLY A 155 2.57 -13.96 -4.23
C GLY A 155 2.33 -14.99 -3.12
N LEU A 156 1.36 -14.66 -2.25
CA LEU A 156 1.11 -15.40 -1.00
C LEU A 156 0.34 -16.71 -1.19
N PHE A 157 -0.45 -16.82 -2.27
CA PHE A 157 -1.28 -17.99 -2.51
C PHE A 157 -0.48 -19.30 -2.53
N MET A 158 -0.90 -20.29 -1.72
CA MET A 158 -0.24 -21.59 -1.60
C MET A 158 1.28 -21.44 -1.41
N PHE A 159 1.70 -20.58 -0.49
CA PHE A 159 3.07 -20.06 -0.42
C PHE A 159 4.14 -21.14 -0.38
N ASP A 160 3.98 -22.11 0.49
CA ASP A 160 4.88 -23.27 0.65
C ASP A 160 4.31 -24.57 0.06
N GLY A 161 3.27 -24.45 -0.78
CA GLY A 161 2.50 -25.58 -1.31
C GLY A 161 1.33 -25.97 -0.41
N THR A 162 1.12 -25.25 0.69
CA THR A 162 -0.05 -25.38 1.58
C THR A 162 -0.76 -24.05 1.75
N HIS A 163 -1.92 -24.04 2.43
CA HIS A 163 -2.68 -22.83 2.74
C HIS A 163 -2.05 -22.06 3.93
N THR A 164 -0.90 -21.44 3.70
CA THR A 164 -0.14 -20.75 4.75
C THR A 164 -0.82 -19.46 5.20
N TYR A 165 -1.26 -18.63 4.25
CA TYR A 165 -1.86 -17.33 4.49
C TYR A 165 -3.39 -17.35 4.44
N GLU A 166 -3.98 -18.20 3.59
CA GLU A 166 -5.41 -18.30 3.35
C GLU A 166 -6.06 -19.45 4.13
N TYR A 167 -7.39 -19.43 4.21
CA TYR A 167 -8.14 -20.58 4.69
C TYR A 167 -8.14 -21.71 3.65
N ALA A 168 -7.96 -22.96 4.08
CA ALA A 168 -8.03 -24.15 3.23
C ALA A 168 -9.48 -24.43 2.74
N ASP A 169 -10.48 -24.11 3.55
CA ASP A 169 -11.89 -24.22 3.16
C ASP A 169 -12.28 -23.04 2.27
N MET A 170 -12.48 -23.31 0.98
CA MET A 170 -12.82 -22.30 -0.02
C MET A 170 -14.11 -21.52 0.29
N ARG A 171 -15.01 -22.06 1.10
CA ARG A 171 -16.21 -21.33 1.56
C ARG A 171 -15.88 -20.18 2.51
N LYS A 172 -14.70 -20.21 3.11
CA LYS A 172 -14.18 -19.19 4.03
C LYS A 172 -12.96 -18.46 3.46
N GLY A 173 -12.24 -19.10 2.55
CA GLY A 173 -10.93 -18.66 2.08
C GLY A 173 -10.95 -18.04 0.68
N PHE A 174 -12.12 -17.93 0.03
CA PHE A 174 -12.20 -17.39 -1.32
C PHE A 174 -13.38 -16.43 -1.47
N HIS A 175 -13.11 -15.29 -2.07
CA HIS A 175 -14.10 -14.26 -2.39
C HIS A 175 -14.44 -14.33 -3.89
N PRO A 176 -15.63 -14.85 -4.26
CA PRO A 176 -15.96 -15.11 -5.67
C PRO A 176 -16.09 -13.84 -6.50
N ASP A 177 -16.60 -12.73 -5.92
CA ASP A 177 -16.82 -11.47 -6.63
C ASP A 177 -15.50 -10.77 -6.99
N TRP A 178 -14.47 -10.91 -6.15
CA TRP A 178 -13.17 -10.30 -6.37
C TRP A 178 -12.11 -11.28 -6.85
N ASN A 179 -12.46 -12.56 -6.99
CA ASN A 179 -11.55 -13.63 -7.40
C ASN A 179 -10.24 -13.61 -6.60
N SER A 180 -10.36 -13.53 -5.28
CA SER A 180 -9.24 -13.35 -4.34
C SER A 180 -9.34 -14.28 -3.14
N TYR A 181 -8.21 -14.56 -2.50
CA TYR A 181 -8.13 -15.38 -1.30
C TYR A 181 -8.21 -14.52 -0.05
N ILE A 182 -8.87 -15.05 0.99
CA ILE A 182 -9.11 -14.38 2.26
C ILE A 182 -8.04 -14.83 3.26
N PHE A 183 -7.41 -13.88 3.93
CA PHE A 183 -6.44 -14.15 4.99
C PHE A 183 -7.05 -15.00 6.12
N ASN A 184 -6.31 -16.00 6.57
CA ASN A 184 -6.71 -16.87 7.69
C ASN A 184 -6.40 -16.21 9.04
N TYR A 185 -7.30 -15.34 9.52
CA TYR A 185 -7.14 -14.62 10.78
C TYR A 185 -7.14 -15.54 12.02
N ALA A 186 -7.53 -16.81 11.90
CA ALA A 186 -7.44 -17.78 13.00
C ALA A 186 -5.99 -18.13 13.32
N ARG A 187 -5.06 -17.97 12.35
CA ARG A 187 -3.63 -18.23 12.56
C ARG A 187 -2.93 -17.01 13.19
N GLY A 188 -2.16 -17.27 14.25
CA GLY A 188 -1.37 -16.25 14.94
C GLY A 188 -0.33 -15.61 14.03
N GLU A 189 0.31 -16.40 13.17
CA GLU A 189 1.33 -15.98 12.22
C GLU A 189 0.77 -15.00 11.18
N VAL A 190 -0.45 -15.26 10.67
CA VAL A 190 -1.12 -14.39 9.71
C VAL A 190 -1.49 -13.05 10.35
N ARG A 191 -2.03 -13.07 11.59
CA ARG A 191 -2.29 -11.83 12.33
C ARG A 191 -1.00 -11.06 12.59
N SER A 192 0.07 -11.75 12.97
CA SER A 192 1.38 -11.14 13.17
C SER A 192 1.91 -10.49 11.90
N PHE A 193 1.79 -11.17 10.75
CA PHE A 193 2.16 -10.63 9.44
C PHE A 193 1.43 -9.32 9.14
N LEU A 194 0.09 -9.30 9.28
CA LEU A 194 -0.73 -8.12 9.00
C LEU A 194 -0.46 -6.97 9.98
N ILE A 195 -0.35 -7.26 11.28
CA ILE A 195 -0.03 -6.24 12.29
C ILE A 195 1.37 -5.65 12.05
N SER A 196 2.36 -6.51 11.76
CA SER A 196 3.72 -6.06 11.44
C SER A 196 3.74 -5.21 10.17
N ASN A 197 2.90 -5.54 9.20
CA ASN A 197 2.76 -4.76 7.98
C ASN A 197 2.22 -3.34 8.25
N ALA A 198 1.15 -3.21 9.04
CA ALA A 198 0.65 -1.91 9.44
C ALA A 198 1.73 -1.10 10.21
N HIS A 199 2.40 -1.73 11.18
CA HIS A 199 3.52 -1.12 11.91
C HIS A 199 4.66 -0.65 11.01
N PHE A 200 4.98 -1.45 9.99
CA PHE A 200 6.02 -1.11 9.02
C PHE A 200 5.73 0.22 8.31
N TRP A 201 4.53 0.41 7.82
CA TRP A 201 4.15 1.64 7.13
C TRP A 201 4.21 2.87 8.05
N PHE A 202 3.77 2.75 9.31
CA PHE A 202 3.90 3.83 10.29
C PHE A 202 5.34 4.16 10.66
N ASN A 203 6.20 3.15 10.83
CA ASN A 203 7.54 3.33 11.36
C ASN A 203 8.57 3.69 10.30
N TYR A 204 8.48 3.10 9.11
CA TYR A 204 9.46 3.31 8.05
C TYR A 204 9.05 4.41 7.08
N TYR A 205 7.75 4.60 6.87
CA TYR A 205 7.22 5.59 5.93
C TYR A 205 6.51 6.75 6.60
N HIS A 206 6.48 6.80 7.93
CA HIS A 206 5.91 7.88 8.73
C HIS A 206 4.45 8.23 8.43
N ILE A 207 3.67 7.34 7.80
CA ILE A 207 2.27 7.62 7.49
C ILE A 207 1.48 8.02 8.74
N ASP A 208 0.42 8.81 8.56
CA ASP A 208 -0.39 9.39 9.64
C ASP A 208 -1.61 8.56 9.98
N GLY A 209 -2.08 7.76 9.04
CA GLY A 209 -3.23 6.90 9.22
C GLY A 209 -3.32 5.80 8.17
N ILE A 210 -4.21 4.85 8.41
CA ILE A 210 -4.61 3.84 7.44
C ILE A 210 -6.13 3.81 7.30
N ARG A 211 -6.59 3.75 6.06
CA ARG A 211 -7.97 3.37 5.73
C ARG A 211 -7.97 1.85 5.51
N VAL A 212 -8.80 1.15 6.22
CA VAL A 212 -8.87 -0.32 6.14
C VAL A 212 -9.93 -0.72 5.12
N ASP A 213 -9.48 -1.37 4.04
CA ASP A 213 -10.37 -1.87 2.99
C ASP A 213 -11.15 -3.12 3.42
N ALA A 214 -12.37 -3.28 2.88
CA ALA A 214 -13.20 -4.47 2.97
C ALA A 214 -13.43 -5.00 4.41
N VAL A 215 -13.60 -4.12 5.39
CA VAL A 215 -13.79 -4.48 6.81
C VAL A 215 -14.97 -5.44 7.02
N SER A 216 -16.07 -5.28 6.27
CA SER A 216 -17.23 -6.17 6.39
C SER A 216 -16.89 -7.61 6.03
N SER A 217 -16.04 -7.84 5.03
CA SER A 217 -15.56 -9.18 4.63
C SER A 217 -14.65 -9.82 5.69
N MET A 218 -13.97 -9.01 6.50
CA MET A 218 -13.14 -9.48 7.61
C MET A 218 -13.98 -9.92 8.82
N LEU A 219 -15.12 -9.26 9.06
CA LEU A 219 -15.96 -9.46 10.24
C LEU A 219 -17.09 -10.47 10.01
N LYS A 220 -17.53 -10.65 8.76
CA LYS A 220 -18.67 -11.49 8.40
C LYS A 220 -18.28 -12.49 7.33
N LEU A 221 -18.25 -13.77 7.69
CA LEU A 221 -17.93 -14.87 6.75
C LEU A 221 -19.05 -15.19 5.75
N ASN A 222 -20.22 -14.57 5.89
CA ASN A 222 -21.41 -14.76 5.04
C ASN A 222 -21.66 -13.57 4.12
N TYR A 223 -20.64 -12.78 3.90
CA TYR A 223 -20.75 -11.59 3.06
C TYR A 223 -20.49 -11.92 1.60
#